data_65b16e9a59afbccced4e00055d5501f5
#
_entry.id   65b16e9a59afbccced4e00055d5501f5
#
_cell.length_a   1.000
_cell.length_b   1.000
_cell.length_c   1.000
_cell.angle_alpha   90.00
_cell.angle_beta   90.00
_cell.angle_gamma   90.00
#
_symmetry.space_group_name_H-M   'P 1'
#
loop_
_entity.id
_entity.type
_entity.pdbx_description
1 polymer ?
#
loop_
_entity_poly.entity_id
_entity_poly.type
_entity_poly.pdbx_seq_one_letter_code
_entity_poly.pdbx_strand_id
1 'polypeptide(L)'
;MIVTIHQPNYFPYPGFFQKVLLSDIYVVLNRAQFEFDITNRNKIITPEGSWSRITVPIKKGQKFFEVRNVEINNEQSWAEKNWDLICKSYGNSPFFDLYKTTLNSVFKKKWNLIFDLNFHTLKKVLEWLNIKTEIIFDSELDVTGKSSEHLLNICKKLGATKYLSGPGGSDYLNEKIFEQNKIKVEYQKYDPIVYPQKYAKSFIPNLSILDLLFNMGSDSKKLITKS
;
A
#
# COMPACT_ATOMS: atom_id res chain seq x y z
N MET A 1 6.37 -19.78 9.54
CA MET A 1 5.44 -18.99 8.71
C MET A 1 5.60 -17.53 9.05
N ILE A 2 5.75 -16.68 8.03
CA ILE A 2 5.93 -15.23 8.13
C ILE A 2 4.58 -14.56 7.81
N VAL A 3 4.09 -13.74 8.73
CA VAL A 3 2.86 -12.96 8.54
C VAL A 3 3.20 -11.47 8.52
N THR A 4 2.64 -10.73 7.56
CA THR A 4 2.62 -9.28 7.59
C THR A 4 1.19 -8.77 7.69
N ILE A 5 1.00 -7.67 8.40
CA ILE A 5 -0.33 -7.12 8.71
C ILE A 5 -0.32 -5.63 8.39
N HIS A 6 -1.24 -5.17 7.56
CA HIS A 6 -1.35 -3.75 7.20
C HIS A 6 -2.72 -3.40 6.61
N GLN A 7 -3.18 -2.16 6.77
CA GLN A 7 -4.34 -1.66 6.03
C GLN A 7 -3.98 -1.38 4.57
N PRO A 8 -4.91 -1.49 3.60
CA PRO A 8 -4.63 -1.18 2.21
C PRO A 8 -4.52 0.34 2.02
N ASN A 9 -3.42 0.77 1.39
CA ASN A 9 -3.13 2.17 1.12
C ASN A 9 -3.36 2.50 -0.37
N TYR A 10 -3.58 3.78 -0.66
CA TYR A 10 -3.77 4.28 -2.02
C TYR A 10 -2.45 4.27 -2.79
N PHE A 11 -2.28 3.32 -3.72
CA PHE A 11 -1.06 3.09 -4.50
C PHE A 11 0.22 3.21 -3.68
N PRO A 12 0.45 2.33 -2.68
CA PRO A 12 1.57 2.45 -1.75
C PRO A 12 2.93 2.42 -2.46
N TYR A 13 3.98 2.84 -1.76
CA TYR A 13 5.36 2.82 -2.25
C TYR A 13 5.88 1.39 -2.44
N PRO A 14 6.97 1.17 -3.21
CA PRO A 14 7.46 -0.19 -3.51
C PRO A 14 7.80 -1.04 -2.29
N GLY A 15 8.30 -0.44 -1.19
CA GLY A 15 8.59 -1.16 0.05
C GLY A 15 7.37 -1.84 0.68
N PHE A 16 6.18 -1.31 0.50
CA PHE A 16 4.96 -2.01 0.91
C PHE A 16 4.84 -3.38 0.22
N PHE A 17 5.09 -3.42 -1.09
CA PHE A 17 5.00 -4.66 -1.89
C PHE A 17 6.16 -5.61 -1.59
N GLN A 18 7.35 -5.11 -1.26
CA GLN A 18 8.45 -5.93 -0.78
C GLN A 18 8.05 -6.67 0.50
N LYS A 19 7.45 -5.97 1.46
CA LYS A 19 6.99 -6.57 2.72
C LYS A 19 5.98 -7.69 2.46
N VAL A 20 5.02 -7.46 1.56
CA VAL A 20 4.05 -8.49 1.15
C VAL A 20 4.74 -9.66 0.47
N LEU A 21 5.69 -9.41 -0.44
CA LEU A 21 6.45 -10.43 -1.16
C LEU A 21 7.29 -11.33 -0.22
N LEU A 22 7.82 -10.76 0.87
CA LEU A 22 8.64 -11.46 1.88
C LEU A 22 7.82 -12.24 2.91
N SER A 23 6.49 -12.24 2.79
CA SER A 23 5.59 -12.88 3.74
C SER A 23 4.85 -14.05 3.09
N ASP A 24 4.53 -15.08 3.91
CA ASP A 24 3.69 -16.19 3.49
C ASP A 24 2.22 -15.76 3.43
N ILE A 25 1.80 -14.93 4.41
CA ILE A 25 0.44 -14.39 4.50
C ILE A 25 0.49 -12.88 4.70
N TYR A 26 -0.33 -12.17 3.92
CA TYR A 26 -0.65 -10.76 4.13
C TYR A 26 -2.05 -10.62 4.71
N VAL A 27 -2.14 -10.16 5.96
CA VAL A 27 -3.41 -9.85 6.61
C VAL A 27 -3.78 -8.39 6.35
N VAL A 28 -4.89 -8.21 5.67
CA VAL A 28 -5.47 -6.89 5.37
C VAL A 28 -6.28 -6.43 6.58
N LEU A 29 -5.81 -5.39 7.25
CA LEU A 29 -6.55 -4.74 8.34
C LEU A 29 -7.68 -3.90 7.77
N ASN A 30 -8.90 -4.44 7.74
CA ASN A 30 -10.08 -3.70 7.29
C ASN A 30 -10.89 -3.09 8.45
N ARG A 31 -10.63 -3.51 9.68
CA ARG A 31 -11.20 -2.96 10.92
C ARG A 31 -10.30 -1.94 11.62
N ALA A 32 -9.08 -1.71 11.12
CA ALA A 32 -8.22 -0.67 11.67
C ALA A 32 -8.83 0.72 11.52
N GLN A 33 -8.53 1.60 12.46
CA GLN A 33 -8.90 3.00 12.35
C GLN A 33 -8.24 3.64 11.12
N PHE A 34 -9.00 4.47 10.41
CA PHE A 34 -8.51 5.20 9.25
C PHE A 34 -7.37 6.16 9.62
N GLU A 35 -6.28 6.08 8.85
CA GLU A 35 -5.13 6.98 8.97
C GLU A 35 -5.04 7.91 7.75
N PHE A 36 -5.21 9.22 7.99
CA PHE A 36 -4.93 10.22 6.97
C PHE A 36 -3.47 10.12 6.52
N ASP A 37 -3.21 10.59 5.31
CA ASP A 37 -1.89 10.66 4.66
C ASP A 37 -1.34 9.32 4.16
N ILE A 38 -1.62 8.22 4.83
CA ILE A 38 -1.17 6.89 4.43
C ILE A 38 -2.23 6.22 3.58
N THR A 39 -3.50 6.25 4.04
CA THR A 39 -4.58 5.48 3.42
C THR A 39 -5.12 6.13 2.16
N ASN A 40 -5.21 7.46 2.11
CA ASN A 40 -5.97 8.18 1.08
C ASN A 40 -5.12 9.00 0.11
N ARG A 41 -3.79 9.00 0.22
CA ARG A 41 -2.91 9.75 -0.69
C ARG A 41 -1.55 9.11 -0.87
N ASN A 42 -0.89 9.44 -1.99
CA ASN A 42 0.51 9.08 -2.22
C ASN A 42 1.21 10.09 -3.11
N LYS A 43 2.54 10.01 -3.18
CA LYS A 43 3.40 10.89 -3.97
C LYS A 43 3.64 10.32 -5.36
N ILE A 44 3.57 11.15 -6.38
CA ILE A 44 4.03 10.85 -7.74
C ILE A 44 4.95 11.96 -8.22
N ILE A 45 5.80 11.68 -9.20
CA ILE A 45 6.64 12.70 -9.82
C ILE A 45 5.77 13.68 -10.61
N THR A 46 6.27 14.91 -10.79
CA THR A 46 5.64 15.91 -11.67
C THR A 46 6.53 16.20 -12.88
N PRO A 47 5.99 16.77 -13.97
CA PRO A 47 6.79 17.16 -15.14
C PRO A 47 7.93 18.15 -14.84
N GLU A 48 7.82 18.90 -13.74
CA GLU A 48 8.83 19.84 -13.27
C GLU A 48 10.02 19.17 -12.56
N GLY A 49 9.96 17.83 -12.37
CA GLY A 49 11.01 17.05 -11.71
C GLY A 49 10.98 17.12 -10.18
N SER A 50 9.83 17.53 -9.62
CA SER A 50 9.53 17.46 -8.20
C SER A 50 8.46 16.36 -7.94
N TRP A 51 7.81 16.37 -6.78
CA TRP A 51 6.71 15.46 -6.51
C TRP A 51 5.44 16.21 -6.11
N SER A 52 4.31 15.59 -6.38
CA SER A 52 2.99 16.04 -5.92
C SER A 52 2.20 14.84 -5.37
N ARG A 53 1.08 15.13 -4.71
CA ARG A 53 0.21 14.09 -4.16
C ARG A 53 -0.99 13.84 -5.05
N ILE A 54 -1.26 12.58 -5.34
CA ILE A 54 -2.58 12.10 -5.72
C ILE A 54 -3.36 11.82 -4.43
N THR A 55 -4.58 12.35 -4.34
CA THR A 55 -5.36 12.28 -3.09
C THR A 55 -6.80 11.91 -3.38
N VAL A 56 -7.34 11.01 -2.57
CA VAL A 56 -8.77 10.68 -2.54
C VAL A 56 -9.41 11.45 -1.39
N PRO A 57 -10.34 12.37 -1.64
CA PRO A 57 -11.00 13.12 -0.58
C PRO A 57 -11.99 12.24 0.19
N ILE A 58 -12.04 12.43 1.49
CA ILE A 58 -12.90 11.67 2.40
C ILE A 58 -13.98 12.60 2.95
N LYS A 59 -15.19 12.09 3.18
CA LYS A 59 -16.26 12.84 3.85
C LYS A 59 -15.80 13.29 5.24
N LYS A 60 -16.26 14.47 5.66
CA LYS A 60 -15.90 15.04 6.98
C LYS A 60 -16.38 14.15 8.13
N GLY A 61 -15.68 14.21 9.26
CA GLY A 61 -16.09 13.52 10.50
C GLY A 61 -15.69 12.05 10.61
N GLN A 62 -15.01 11.46 9.62
CA GLN A 62 -14.74 10.02 9.58
C GLN A 62 -13.33 9.61 10.08
N LYS A 63 -12.61 10.53 10.75
CA LYS A 63 -11.23 10.29 11.24
C LYS A 63 -11.10 9.04 12.14
N PHE A 64 -12.17 8.69 12.87
CA PHE A 64 -12.15 7.58 13.84
C PHE A 64 -12.90 6.33 13.35
N PHE A 65 -13.32 6.33 12.08
CA PHE A 65 -14.01 5.17 11.51
C PHE A 65 -13.02 4.05 11.18
N GLU A 66 -13.51 2.82 11.21
CA GLU A 66 -12.79 1.71 10.60
C GLU A 66 -12.61 1.99 9.11
N VAL A 67 -11.43 1.68 8.57
CA VAL A 67 -11.09 2.01 7.17
C VAL A 67 -12.10 1.44 6.16
N ARG A 68 -12.72 0.30 6.47
CA ARG A 68 -13.75 -0.31 5.60
C ARG A 68 -15.06 0.48 5.52
N ASN A 69 -15.29 1.40 6.46
CA ASN A 69 -16.52 2.20 6.55
C ASN A 69 -16.29 3.66 6.11
N VAL A 70 -15.07 4.02 5.70
CA VAL A 70 -14.74 5.40 5.33
C VAL A 70 -15.20 5.70 3.92
N GLU A 71 -16.07 6.70 3.79
CA GLU A 71 -16.67 7.10 2.54
C GLU A 71 -15.84 8.16 1.81
N ILE A 72 -15.72 8.00 0.49
CA ILE A 72 -15.11 8.98 -0.41
C ILE A 72 -16.05 10.16 -0.62
N ASN A 73 -15.51 11.37 -0.58
CA ASN A 73 -16.26 12.56 -0.98
C ASN A 73 -16.26 12.71 -2.51
N ASN A 74 -17.28 12.17 -3.15
CA ASN A 74 -17.45 12.20 -4.60
C ASN A 74 -18.04 13.52 -5.14
N GLU A 75 -18.28 14.54 -4.31
CA GLU A 75 -18.63 15.89 -4.75
C GLU A 75 -17.44 16.60 -5.43
N GLN A 76 -16.23 16.13 -5.16
CA GLN A 76 -15.02 16.63 -5.79
C GLN A 76 -14.64 15.73 -6.98
N SER A 77 -14.22 16.34 -8.09
CA SER A 77 -13.72 15.63 -9.28
C SER A 77 -12.31 15.05 -9.04
N TRP A 78 -12.13 14.31 -7.94
CA TRP A 78 -10.81 13.81 -7.51
C TRP A 78 -10.24 12.76 -8.49
N ALA A 79 -11.11 11.94 -9.04
CA ALA A 79 -10.69 10.86 -9.94
C ALA A 79 -10.11 11.43 -11.25
N GLU A 80 -10.81 12.39 -11.86
CA GLU A 80 -10.35 13.10 -13.06
C GLU A 80 -9.04 13.82 -12.78
N LYS A 81 -8.96 14.61 -11.69
CA LYS A 81 -7.74 15.34 -11.32
C LYS A 81 -6.54 14.43 -11.10
N ASN A 82 -6.73 13.30 -10.39
CA ASN A 82 -5.66 12.34 -10.17
C ASN A 82 -5.23 11.67 -11.49
N TRP A 83 -6.19 11.27 -12.32
CA TRP A 83 -5.89 10.66 -13.61
C TRP A 83 -5.16 11.62 -14.56
N ASP A 84 -5.61 12.86 -14.66
CA ASP A 84 -4.93 13.89 -15.47
C ASP A 84 -3.50 14.14 -15.00
N LEU A 85 -3.29 14.22 -13.68
CA LEU A 85 -1.95 14.38 -13.12
C LEU A 85 -1.07 13.16 -13.42
N ILE A 86 -1.58 11.93 -13.30
CA ILE A 86 -0.87 10.70 -13.66
C ILE A 86 -0.51 10.71 -15.16
N CYS A 87 -1.45 11.06 -16.03
CA CYS A 87 -1.21 11.14 -17.46
C CYS A 87 -0.13 12.19 -17.83
N LYS A 88 -0.18 13.38 -17.22
CA LYS A 88 0.84 14.43 -17.40
C LYS A 88 2.22 13.98 -16.94
N SER A 89 2.27 13.30 -15.78
CA SER A 89 3.52 12.84 -15.18
C SER A 89 4.15 11.65 -15.90
N TYR A 90 3.33 10.72 -16.39
CA TYR A 90 3.83 9.43 -16.87
C TYR A 90 3.42 9.06 -18.29
N GLY A 91 2.59 9.85 -18.97
CA GLY A 91 2.05 9.52 -20.29
C GLY A 91 3.09 9.20 -21.37
N ASN A 92 4.33 9.68 -21.18
CA ASN A 92 5.47 9.36 -22.05
C ASN A 92 6.51 8.44 -21.36
N SER A 93 6.18 7.78 -20.24
CA SER A 93 7.07 6.81 -19.60
C SER A 93 7.08 5.49 -20.38
N PRO A 94 8.20 4.74 -20.39
CA PRO A 94 8.39 3.60 -21.28
C PRO A 94 7.31 2.52 -21.19
N PHE A 95 6.72 2.34 -20.01
CA PHE A 95 5.76 1.26 -19.76
C PHE A 95 4.36 1.77 -19.38
N PHE A 96 4.07 3.07 -19.56
CA PHE A 96 2.77 3.64 -19.20
C PHE A 96 1.60 2.93 -19.88
N ASP A 97 1.73 2.63 -21.17
CA ASP A 97 0.66 2.04 -21.97
C ASP A 97 0.29 0.61 -21.52
N LEU A 98 1.22 -0.12 -20.87
CA LEU A 98 0.91 -1.45 -20.31
C LEU A 98 -0.17 -1.39 -19.22
N TYR A 99 -0.25 -0.30 -18.48
CA TYR A 99 -1.12 -0.16 -17.30
C TYR A 99 -2.26 0.81 -17.52
N LYS A 100 -2.16 1.68 -18.53
CA LYS A 100 -3.07 2.80 -18.82
C LYS A 100 -4.54 2.39 -18.87
N THR A 101 -4.87 1.36 -19.63
CA THR A 101 -6.27 0.93 -19.82
C THR A 101 -6.90 0.49 -18.51
N THR A 102 -6.19 -0.33 -17.72
CA THR A 102 -6.68 -0.79 -16.42
C THR A 102 -6.82 0.38 -15.43
N LEU A 103 -5.82 1.26 -15.35
CA LEU A 103 -5.88 2.42 -14.46
C LEU A 103 -7.01 3.39 -14.86
N ASN A 104 -7.16 3.65 -16.16
CA ASN A 104 -8.26 4.50 -16.63
C ASN A 104 -9.63 3.92 -16.20
N SER A 105 -9.82 2.61 -16.24
CA SER A 105 -11.05 1.97 -15.76
C SER A 105 -11.26 2.16 -14.25
N VAL A 106 -10.18 2.15 -13.46
CA VAL A 106 -10.24 2.44 -12.01
C VAL A 106 -10.74 3.86 -11.76
N PHE A 107 -10.20 4.85 -12.49
CA PHE A 107 -10.57 6.26 -12.32
C PHE A 107 -11.95 6.61 -12.91
N LYS A 108 -12.43 5.87 -13.90
CA LYS A 108 -13.80 6.02 -14.45
C LYS A 108 -14.88 5.39 -13.56
N LYS A 109 -14.52 4.39 -12.75
CA LYS A 109 -15.47 3.74 -11.84
C LYS A 109 -15.75 4.64 -10.64
N LYS A 110 -17.04 4.78 -10.27
CA LYS A 110 -17.43 5.43 -9.02
C LYS A 110 -17.15 4.51 -7.84
N TRP A 111 -16.35 4.99 -6.89
CA TRP A 111 -16.04 4.30 -5.64
C TRP A 111 -16.73 5.02 -4.48
N ASN A 112 -17.40 4.27 -3.61
CA ASN A 112 -18.06 4.83 -2.44
C ASN A 112 -17.16 4.76 -1.20
N LEU A 113 -16.42 3.65 -1.01
CA LEU A 113 -15.56 3.41 0.14
C LEU A 113 -14.08 3.45 -0.28
N ILE A 114 -13.26 4.08 0.57
CA ILE A 114 -11.80 4.13 0.32
C ILE A 114 -11.17 2.75 0.38
N PHE A 115 -11.68 1.87 1.23
CA PHE A 115 -11.22 0.49 1.34
C PHE A 115 -11.38 -0.26 0.01
N ASP A 116 -12.54 -0.17 -0.62
CA ASP A 116 -12.82 -0.88 -1.88
C ASP A 116 -11.89 -0.43 -3.00
N LEU A 117 -11.66 0.88 -3.11
CA LEU A 117 -10.72 1.45 -4.08
C LEU A 117 -9.29 0.95 -3.81
N ASN A 118 -8.83 1.08 -2.57
CA ASN A 118 -7.46 0.72 -2.19
C ASN A 118 -7.21 -0.78 -2.36
N PHE A 119 -8.13 -1.62 -1.93
CA PHE A 119 -7.98 -3.06 -2.06
C PHE A 119 -8.04 -3.52 -3.53
N HIS A 120 -8.91 -2.90 -4.34
CA HIS A 120 -8.96 -3.17 -5.77
C HIS A 120 -7.63 -2.82 -6.46
N THR A 121 -7.11 -1.61 -6.21
CA THR A 121 -5.84 -1.16 -6.82
C THR A 121 -4.66 -1.97 -6.31
N LEU A 122 -4.64 -2.33 -5.02
CA LEU A 122 -3.64 -3.21 -4.43
C LEU A 122 -3.61 -4.57 -5.16
N LYS A 123 -4.76 -5.22 -5.35
CA LYS A 123 -4.84 -6.50 -6.08
C LYS A 123 -4.28 -6.38 -7.50
N LYS A 124 -4.60 -5.29 -8.21
CA LYS A 124 -4.06 -5.06 -9.57
C LYS A 124 -2.54 -4.93 -9.56
N VAL A 125 -1.97 -4.22 -8.61
CA VAL A 125 -0.51 -4.11 -8.49
C VAL A 125 0.13 -5.45 -8.13
N LEU A 126 -0.45 -6.23 -7.23
CA LEU A 126 0.04 -7.59 -6.91
C LEU A 126 0.02 -8.51 -8.14
N GLU A 127 -1.04 -8.44 -8.96
CA GLU A 127 -1.12 -9.14 -10.24
C GLU A 127 0.01 -8.72 -11.19
N TRP A 128 0.23 -7.42 -11.39
CA TRP A 128 1.29 -6.89 -12.26
C TRP A 128 2.69 -7.25 -11.80
N LEU A 129 2.91 -7.28 -10.49
CA LEU A 129 4.17 -7.71 -9.88
C LEU A 129 4.30 -9.24 -9.79
N ASN A 130 3.28 -10.00 -10.18
CA ASN A 130 3.22 -11.45 -10.01
C ASN A 130 3.58 -11.89 -8.58
N ILE A 131 3.01 -11.19 -7.57
CA ILE A 131 3.10 -11.54 -6.14
C ILE A 131 1.94 -12.48 -5.81
N LYS A 132 2.24 -13.64 -5.23
CA LYS A 132 1.28 -14.72 -4.94
C LYS A 132 1.06 -14.94 -3.46
N THR A 133 1.49 -14.02 -2.61
CA THR A 133 1.27 -14.07 -1.17
C THR A 133 -0.21 -14.23 -0.87
N GLU A 134 -0.55 -15.15 0.03
CA GLU A 134 -1.92 -15.38 0.47
C GLU A 134 -2.47 -14.13 1.16
N ILE A 135 -3.73 -13.79 0.90
CA ILE A 135 -4.40 -12.60 1.46
C ILE A 135 -5.59 -13.05 2.30
N ILE A 136 -5.62 -12.59 3.55
CA ILE A 136 -6.70 -12.86 4.51
C ILE A 136 -7.14 -11.52 5.10
N PHE A 137 -8.44 -11.35 5.40
CA PHE A 137 -8.92 -10.17 6.11
C PHE A 137 -8.93 -10.41 7.63
N ASP A 138 -8.53 -9.40 8.41
CA ASP A 138 -8.59 -9.50 9.87
C ASP A 138 -10.02 -9.70 10.40
N SER A 139 -11.03 -9.23 9.65
CA SER A 139 -12.45 -9.46 9.97
C SER A 139 -12.89 -10.91 9.83
N GLU A 140 -12.13 -11.77 9.15
CA GLU A 140 -12.44 -13.19 8.94
C GLU A 140 -11.82 -14.09 10.03
N LEU A 141 -10.91 -13.53 10.85
CA LEU A 141 -10.11 -14.34 11.78
C LEU A 141 -10.75 -14.53 13.17
N ASP A 142 -11.87 -13.89 13.44
CA ASP A 142 -12.52 -13.95 14.78
C ASP A 142 -11.51 -13.70 15.93
N VAL A 143 -10.75 -12.61 15.83
CA VAL A 143 -9.78 -12.19 16.83
C VAL A 143 -10.20 -10.87 17.46
N THR A 144 -9.89 -10.71 18.74
CA THR A 144 -10.13 -9.51 19.54
C THR A 144 -8.80 -8.88 19.97
N GLY A 145 -8.85 -7.79 20.71
CA GLY A 145 -7.70 -7.05 21.20
C GLY A 145 -7.55 -5.68 20.52
N LYS A 146 -6.61 -4.89 21.01
CA LYS A 146 -6.28 -3.55 20.47
C LYS A 146 -4.78 -3.42 20.29
N SER A 147 -4.37 -2.59 19.33
CA SER A 147 -2.95 -2.29 19.07
C SER A 147 -2.10 -3.56 18.96
N SER A 148 -0.99 -3.68 19.68
CA SER A 148 -0.06 -4.83 19.63
C SER A 148 -0.72 -6.16 19.99
N GLU A 149 -1.71 -6.16 20.90
CA GLU A 149 -2.45 -7.38 21.28
C GLU A 149 -3.28 -7.92 20.11
N HIS A 150 -3.95 -7.05 19.36
CA HIS A 150 -4.70 -7.45 18.17
C HIS A 150 -3.78 -8.10 17.12
N LEU A 151 -2.64 -7.48 16.85
CA LEU A 151 -1.64 -8.02 15.91
C LEU A 151 -1.07 -9.37 16.38
N LEU A 152 -0.80 -9.49 17.68
CA LEU A 152 -0.38 -10.76 18.27
C LEU A 152 -1.44 -11.84 18.11
N ASN A 153 -2.71 -11.53 18.40
CA ASN A 153 -3.79 -12.50 18.30
C ASN A 153 -4.03 -12.97 16.86
N ILE A 154 -3.89 -12.09 15.88
CA ILE A 154 -3.85 -12.46 14.46
C ILE A 154 -2.70 -13.45 14.19
N CYS A 155 -1.49 -13.12 14.61
CA CYS A 155 -0.32 -13.99 14.43
C CYS A 155 -0.51 -15.36 15.09
N LYS A 156 -1.06 -15.41 16.31
CA LYS A 156 -1.38 -16.68 17.01
C LYS A 156 -2.44 -17.50 16.28
N LYS A 157 -3.51 -16.87 15.84
CA LYS A 157 -4.62 -17.53 15.11
C LYS A 157 -4.13 -18.20 13.84
N LEU A 158 -3.17 -17.58 13.15
CA LEU A 158 -2.56 -18.10 11.92
C LEU A 158 -1.39 -19.07 12.18
N GLY A 159 -0.92 -19.23 13.42
CA GLY A 159 0.25 -20.06 13.72
C GLY A 159 1.56 -19.44 13.20
N ALA A 160 1.66 -18.12 13.17
CA ALA A 160 2.88 -17.41 12.72
C ALA A 160 4.03 -17.67 13.68
N THR A 161 5.23 -17.86 13.11
CA THR A 161 6.49 -17.89 13.86
C THR A 161 7.24 -16.57 13.79
N LYS A 162 6.87 -15.73 12.79
CA LYS A 162 7.46 -14.41 12.58
C LYS A 162 6.37 -13.41 12.17
N TYR A 163 6.40 -12.23 12.78
CA TYR A 163 5.66 -11.06 12.35
C TYR A 163 6.61 -10.08 11.66
N LEU A 164 6.42 -9.88 10.35
CA LEU A 164 7.17 -8.90 9.57
C LEU A 164 6.44 -7.56 9.60
N SER A 165 6.92 -6.64 10.42
CA SER A 165 6.38 -5.30 10.56
C SER A 165 7.01 -4.32 9.57
N GLY A 166 6.31 -3.25 9.22
CA GLY A 166 6.94 -2.09 8.60
C GLY A 166 7.87 -1.36 9.57
N PRO A 167 8.77 -0.48 9.08
CA PRO A 167 9.75 0.20 9.93
C PRO A 167 9.09 1.05 11.04
N GLY A 168 7.95 1.70 10.78
CA GLY A 168 7.23 2.48 11.79
C GLY A 168 6.61 1.65 12.92
N GLY A 169 6.63 0.33 12.83
CA GLY A 169 6.15 -0.55 13.91
C GLY A 169 6.99 -0.44 15.18
N SER A 170 8.28 -0.13 15.08
CA SER A 170 9.17 0.07 16.23
C SER A 170 8.70 1.12 17.22
N ASP A 171 7.88 2.07 16.76
CA ASP A 171 7.46 3.21 17.57
C ASP A 171 6.30 2.87 18.53
N TYR A 172 5.56 1.79 18.25
CA TYR A 172 4.34 1.45 19.01
C TYR A 172 4.19 -0.02 19.40
N LEU A 173 4.97 -0.93 18.80
CA LEU A 173 4.83 -2.36 19.07
C LEU A 173 5.38 -2.73 20.46
N ASN A 174 4.58 -3.46 21.23
CA ASN A 174 5.05 -4.12 22.43
C ASN A 174 5.64 -5.50 22.07
N GLU A 175 6.94 -5.55 21.75
CA GLU A 175 7.63 -6.76 21.33
C GLU A 175 7.63 -7.87 22.40
N LYS A 176 7.62 -7.50 23.69
CA LYS A 176 7.66 -8.47 24.79
C LYS A 176 6.50 -9.48 24.75
N ILE A 177 5.29 -9.03 24.36
CA ILE A 177 4.16 -9.93 24.27
C ILE A 177 4.29 -10.95 23.12
N PHE A 178 4.95 -10.56 22.01
CA PHE A 178 5.26 -11.47 20.91
C PHE A 178 6.32 -12.51 21.32
N GLU A 179 7.39 -12.07 21.98
CA GLU A 179 8.46 -12.92 22.48
C GLU A 179 7.94 -13.99 23.46
N GLN A 180 7.12 -13.57 24.44
CA GLN A 180 6.44 -14.47 25.38
C GLN A 180 5.59 -15.55 24.69
N ASN A 181 5.08 -15.25 23.49
CA ASN A 181 4.31 -16.19 22.67
C ASN A 181 5.15 -16.89 21.58
N LYS A 182 6.50 -16.78 21.64
CA LYS A 182 7.44 -17.41 20.71
C LYS A 182 7.27 -16.95 19.25
N ILE A 183 6.82 -15.73 19.05
CA ILE A 183 6.70 -15.08 17.74
C ILE A 183 7.79 -14.02 17.63
N LYS A 184 8.69 -14.16 16.65
CA LYS A 184 9.74 -13.17 16.39
C LYS A 184 9.13 -11.96 15.68
N VAL A 185 9.30 -10.76 16.23
CA VAL A 185 9.06 -9.52 15.49
C VAL A 185 10.30 -9.18 14.68
N GLU A 186 10.10 -8.85 13.41
CA GLU A 186 11.17 -8.40 12.53
C GLU A 186 10.68 -7.15 11.80
N TYR A 187 11.50 -6.08 11.81
CA TYR A 187 11.19 -4.85 11.10
C TYR A 187 11.79 -4.91 9.71
N GLN A 188 10.96 -4.61 8.72
CA GLN A 188 11.42 -4.52 7.35
C GLN A 188 12.54 -3.48 7.23
N LYS A 189 13.63 -3.88 6.59
CA LYS A 189 14.66 -2.98 6.09
C LYS A 189 14.45 -2.82 4.60
N TYR A 190 14.03 -1.64 4.18
CA TYR A 190 13.78 -1.33 2.78
C TYR A 190 14.70 -0.20 2.35
N ASP A 191 15.65 -0.52 1.48
CA ASP A 191 16.55 0.45 0.85
C ASP A 191 16.14 0.63 -0.62
N PRO A 192 15.56 1.78 -1.00
CA PRO A 192 15.07 1.99 -2.35
C PRO A 192 16.20 1.86 -3.39
N ILE A 193 16.09 0.90 -4.30
CA ILE A 193 17.01 0.79 -5.42
C ILE A 193 16.75 1.94 -6.38
N VAL A 194 17.83 2.60 -6.79
CA VAL A 194 17.79 3.69 -7.78
C VAL A 194 17.43 3.12 -9.15
N TYR A 195 16.45 3.71 -9.80
CA TYR A 195 16.04 3.43 -11.18
C TYR A 195 15.78 4.76 -11.91
N PRO A 196 15.80 4.75 -13.25
CA PRO A 196 15.50 5.95 -14.02
C PRO A 196 14.08 6.45 -13.75
N GLN A 197 13.96 7.67 -13.24
CA GLN A 197 12.67 8.35 -13.04
C GLN A 197 12.59 9.48 -14.08
N LYS A 198 11.56 9.40 -14.92
CA LYS A 198 11.33 10.45 -15.90
C LYS A 198 11.13 11.79 -15.19
N TYR A 199 11.72 12.84 -15.71
CA TYR A 199 11.73 14.22 -15.18
C TYR A 199 12.55 14.44 -13.91
N ALA A 200 12.93 13.42 -13.14
CA ALA A 200 13.73 13.62 -11.92
C ALA A 200 15.15 14.09 -12.26
N LYS A 201 15.60 15.18 -11.63
CA LYS A 201 17.01 15.62 -11.69
C LYS A 201 17.91 14.77 -10.80
N SER A 202 17.34 14.24 -9.73
CA SER A 202 17.95 13.27 -8.82
C SER A 202 16.88 12.27 -8.39
N PHE A 203 17.28 11.06 -8.01
CA PHE A 203 16.33 10.04 -7.58
C PHE A 203 15.48 10.50 -6.38
N ILE A 204 14.17 10.38 -6.51
CA ILE A 204 13.20 10.69 -5.46
C ILE A 204 12.70 9.37 -4.87
N PRO A 205 13.11 8.99 -3.64
CA PRO A 205 12.73 7.74 -3.03
C PRO A 205 11.26 7.75 -2.57
N ASN A 206 10.72 6.54 -2.38
CA ASN A 206 9.41 6.34 -1.76
C ASN A 206 8.24 7.03 -2.47
N LEU A 207 8.32 7.20 -3.78
CA LEU A 207 7.16 7.52 -4.60
C LEU A 207 6.19 6.33 -4.64
N SER A 208 4.97 6.59 -5.08
CA SER A 208 3.98 5.55 -5.37
C SER A 208 4.57 4.44 -6.24
N ILE A 209 4.11 3.21 -6.06
CA ILE A 209 4.45 2.08 -6.92
C ILE A 209 4.22 2.38 -8.41
N LEU A 210 3.33 3.30 -8.74
CA LEU A 210 3.07 3.72 -10.11
C LEU A 210 4.32 4.26 -10.78
N ASP A 211 5.17 5.00 -10.04
CA ASP A 211 6.42 5.53 -10.56
C ASP A 211 7.35 4.39 -11.01
N LEU A 212 7.52 3.37 -10.18
CA LEU A 212 8.35 2.20 -10.51
C LEU A 212 7.77 1.42 -11.69
N LEU A 213 6.46 1.15 -11.69
CA LEU A 213 5.80 0.37 -12.75
C LEU A 213 5.91 1.07 -14.11
N PHE A 214 5.68 2.37 -14.18
CA PHE A 214 5.71 3.10 -15.45
C PHE A 214 7.13 3.28 -16.01
N ASN A 215 8.16 3.29 -15.16
CA ASN A 215 9.53 3.42 -15.58
C ASN A 215 10.24 2.07 -15.84
N MET A 216 9.84 0.99 -15.13
CA MET A 216 10.56 -0.30 -15.14
C MET A 216 9.72 -1.48 -15.64
N GLY A 217 8.41 -1.34 -15.79
CA GLY A 217 7.53 -2.39 -16.30
C GLY A 217 7.68 -3.71 -15.53
N SER A 218 7.90 -4.81 -16.24
CA SER A 218 8.09 -6.15 -15.67
C SER A 218 9.32 -6.29 -14.77
N ASP A 219 10.32 -5.43 -14.92
CA ASP A 219 11.53 -5.46 -14.07
C ASP A 219 11.28 -4.88 -12.67
N SER A 220 10.13 -4.23 -12.45
CA SER A 220 9.74 -3.69 -11.14
C SER A 220 9.82 -4.72 -10.02
N LYS A 221 9.37 -5.96 -10.26
CA LYS A 221 9.45 -7.04 -9.27
C LYS A 221 10.88 -7.35 -8.87
N LYS A 222 11.81 -7.42 -9.84
CA LYS A 222 13.22 -7.72 -9.57
C LYS A 222 13.86 -6.66 -8.68
N LEU A 223 13.51 -5.39 -8.90
CA LEU A 223 13.99 -4.27 -8.09
C LEU A 223 13.44 -4.34 -6.66
N ILE A 224 12.15 -4.62 -6.49
CA ILE A 224 11.53 -4.78 -5.17
C ILE A 224 12.16 -5.95 -4.39
N THR A 225 12.53 -7.03 -5.07
CA THR A 225 13.14 -8.21 -4.42
C THR A 225 14.58 -7.96 -3.94
N LYS A 226 15.30 -7.05 -4.60
CA LYS A 226 16.70 -6.73 -4.29
C LYS A 226 16.86 -5.58 -3.29
N SER A 227 15.78 -4.85 -2.99
CA SER A 227 15.78 -3.70 -2.08
C SER A 227 16.02 -4.09 -0.64
#